data_b4a965fd0fb6a247122af70be2f5d79b
#
_entry.id   b4a965fd0fb6a247122af70be2f5d79b
#
_cell.length_a   1.000
_cell.length_b   1.000
_cell.length_c   1.000
_cell.angle_alpha   90.00
_cell.angle_beta   90.00
_cell.angle_gamma   90.00
#
_symmetry.space_group_name_H-M   'P 1'
#
loop_
_entity.id
_entity.type
_entity.pdbx_description
1 polymer ?
#
loop_
_entity_poly.entity_id
_entity_poly.type
_entity_poly.pdbx_seq_one_letter_code
_entity_poly.pdbx_strand_id
1 'polypeptide(L)'
;SPLHAQTPPTVAAASDLKFAIEEVAARFERDTGQKLRLVFGSSGNFYSQILQGAPFHLYMSADEDFVFKLADAGKTVDRGRLYAVGRIGVIVPHGSPLKADGEFKDLAAALKDGRLQKFAIANPEHAPYGARAKEALQHAGLWDAIQPKLVLGENISQTAQFATSGSTQGGVIALSLAKAPSVAKLGAFALIPEGWHQPLKQRMVLIKGAPPAARAFYEYIATPAAQEIMVRYGFAMPKEQ
;
A
#
# COMPACT_ATOMS: atom_id res chain seq x y z
N SER A 1 -5.67 -42.87 -1.77
CA SER A 1 -5.51 -41.92 -2.86
C SER A 1 -4.42 -40.90 -2.50
N PRO A 2 -3.57 -40.49 -3.43
CA PRO A 2 -2.58 -39.47 -3.14
C PRO A 2 -3.30 -38.19 -2.74
N LEU A 3 -2.89 -37.66 -1.58
CA LEU A 3 -3.29 -36.34 -1.17
C LEU A 3 -2.73 -35.36 -2.19
N HIS A 4 -3.59 -34.87 -3.06
CA HIS A 4 -3.19 -33.74 -3.92
C HIS A 4 -2.95 -32.55 -3.02
N ALA A 5 -1.71 -32.04 -3.01
CA ALA A 5 -1.43 -30.77 -2.40
C ALA A 5 -2.37 -29.74 -3.04
N GLN A 6 -3.23 -29.14 -2.24
CA GLN A 6 -4.11 -28.08 -2.74
C GLN A 6 -3.24 -26.91 -3.23
N THR A 7 -3.60 -26.38 -4.38
CA THR A 7 -2.97 -25.16 -4.87
C THR A 7 -3.19 -24.04 -3.84
N PRO A 8 -2.15 -23.34 -3.38
CA PRO A 8 -2.32 -22.26 -2.43
C PRO A 8 -3.26 -21.19 -3.00
N PRO A 9 -4.14 -20.63 -2.17
CA PRO A 9 -4.99 -19.52 -2.62
C PRO A 9 -4.15 -18.30 -2.96
N THR A 10 -4.59 -17.56 -3.97
CA THR A 10 -3.91 -16.38 -4.46
C THR A 10 -4.51 -15.12 -3.84
N VAL A 11 -3.67 -14.30 -3.22
CA VAL A 11 -4.03 -13.05 -2.59
C VAL A 11 -3.50 -11.90 -3.44
N ALA A 12 -4.41 -11.03 -3.89
CA ALA A 12 -4.04 -9.77 -4.54
C ALA A 12 -3.98 -8.69 -3.46
N ALA A 13 -2.78 -8.27 -3.12
CA ALA A 13 -2.56 -7.32 -2.04
C ALA A 13 -1.94 -6.02 -2.53
N ALA A 14 -2.49 -4.89 -2.11
CA ALA A 14 -1.87 -3.59 -2.35
C ALA A 14 -0.43 -3.61 -1.82
N SER A 15 0.51 -3.05 -2.57
CA SER A 15 1.94 -3.28 -2.33
C SER A 15 2.51 -2.53 -1.12
N ASP A 16 1.74 -1.64 -0.49
CA ASP A 16 2.07 -1.12 0.84
C ASP A 16 2.13 -2.22 1.89
N LEU A 17 1.45 -3.34 1.61
CA LEU A 17 1.39 -4.51 2.49
C LEU A 17 2.58 -5.46 2.34
N LYS A 18 3.49 -5.20 1.41
CA LYS A 18 4.52 -6.18 1.03
C LYS A 18 5.20 -6.81 2.23
N PHE A 19 5.79 -6.02 3.11
CA PHE A 19 6.53 -6.56 4.26
C PHE A 19 5.61 -7.08 5.37
N ALA A 20 4.55 -6.32 5.68
CA ALA A 20 3.63 -6.69 6.76
C ALA A 20 2.88 -7.98 6.45
N ILE A 21 2.30 -8.10 5.25
CA ILE A 21 1.51 -9.28 4.88
C ILE A 21 2.40 -10.49 4.61
N GLU A 22 3.62 -10.31 4.10
CA GLU A 22 4.58 -11.41 4.00
C GLU A 22 4.86 -12.01 5.39
N GLU A 23 5.02 -11.16 6.41
CA GLU A 23 5.25 -11.61 7.78
C GLU A 23 4.01 -12.28 8.39
N VAL A 24 2.82 -11.70 8.15
CA VAL A 24 1.54 -12.31 8.59
C VAL A 24 1.33 -13.67 7.91
N ALA A 25 1.59 -13.76 6.61
CA ALA A 25 1.45 -15.01 5.87
C ALA A 25 2.42 -16.09 6.35
N ALA A 26 3.66 -15.72 6.68
CA ALA A 26 4.64 -16.64 7.25
C ALA A 26 4.19 -17.15 8.62
N ARG A 27 3.62 -16.29 9.45
CA ARG A 27 3.06 -16.68 10.74
C ARG A 27 1.85 -17.60 10.57
N PHE A 28 0.97 -17.30 9.62
CA PHE A 28 -0.17 -18.13 9.28
C PHE A 28 0.25 -19.53 8.84
N GLU A 29 1.25 -19.63 7.97
CA GLU A 29 1.79 -20.93 7.54
C GLU A 29 2.36 -21.72 8.72
N ARG A 30 3.11 -21.06 9.61
CA ARG A 30 3.65 -21.69 10.81
C ARG A 30 2.56 -22.20 11.74
N ASP A 31 1.48 -21.41 11.91
CA ASP A 31 0.41 -21.74 12.85
C ASP A 31 -0.58 -22.78 12.28
N THR A 32 -0.76 -22.83 10.96
CA THR A 32 -1.80 -23.64 10.30
C THR A 32 -1.28 -24.66 9.31
N GLY A 33 -0.02 -24.56 8.90
CA GLY A 33 0.54 -25.37 7.82
C GLY A 33 0.06 -24.96 6.42
N GLN A 34 -0.76 -23.93 6.30
CA GLN A 34 -1.34 -23.51 5.01
C GLN A 34 -0.48 -22.44 4.36
N LYS A 35 -0.24 -22.62 3.06
CA LYS A 35 0.55 -21.70 2.25
C LYS A 35 -0.37 -20.78 1.45
N LEU A 36 0.13 -19.60 1.13
CA LEU A 36 -0.54 -18.61 0.31
C LEU A 36 0.36 -18.19 -0.85
N ARG A 37 -0.25 -17.80 -1.94
CA ARG A 37 0.44 -17.13 -3.03
C ARG A 37 0.11 -15.64 -2.96
N LEU A 38 1.09 -14.84 -2.57
CA LEU A 38 0.91 -13.39 -2.46
C LEU A 38 1.34 -12.72 -3.76
N VAL A 39 0.49 -11.85 -4.29
CA VAL A 39 0.79 -11.03 -5.46
C VAL A 39 0.59 -9.58 -5.06
N PHE A 40 1.62 -8.76 -5.25
CA PHE A 40 1.60 -7.36 -4.87
C PHE A 40 1.51 -6.46 -6.10
N GLY A 41 0.74 -5.39 -5.98
CA GLY A 41 0.54 -4.42 -7.07
C GLY A 41 -0.30 -3.24 -6.59
N SER A 42 -0.81 -2.45 -7.52
CA SER A 42 -1.70 -1.36 -7.16
C SER A 42 -3.15 -1.83 -7.03
N SER A 43 -3.86 -1.22 -6.10
CA SER A 43 -5.27 -1.57 -5.82
C SER A 43 -6.15 -1.43 -7.05
N GLY A 44 -5.98 -0.36 -7.84
CA GLY A 44 -6.80 -0.11 -9.02
C GLY A 44 -6.53 -1.08 -10.15
N ASN A 45 -5.27 -1.49 -10.34
CA ASN A 45 -4.94 -2.50 -11.34
C ASN A 45 -5.54 -3.86 -10.97
N PHE A 46 -5.46 -4.26 -9.70
CA PHE A 46 -6.12 -5.47 -9.24
C PHE A 46 -7.63 -5.40 -9.39
N TYR A 47 -8.23 -4.24 -9.06
CA TYR A 47 -9.65 -4.03 -9.27
C TYR A 47 -10.04 -4.33 -10.72
N SER A 48 -9.33 -3.74 -11.69
CA SER A 48 -9.61 -3.96 -13.11
C SER A 48 -9.44 -5.41 -13.52
N GLN A 49 -8.40 -6.08 -13.04
CA GLN A 49 -8.14 -7.49 -13.33
C GLN A 49 -9.25 -8.39 -12.76
N ILE A 50 -9.65 -8.16 -11.51
CA ILE A 50 -10.70 -8.95 -10.86
C ILE A 50 -12.04 -8.72 -11.55
N LEU A 51 -12.34 -7.48 -11.92
CA LEU A 51 -13.56 -7.15 -12.65
C LEU A 51 -13.65 -7.93 -13.96
N GLN A 52 -12.50 -8.19 -14.62
CA GLN A 52 -12.42 -8.95 -15.86
C GLN A 52 -12.27 -10.47 -15.65
N GLY A 53 -12.33 -10.93 -14.41
CA GLY A 53 -12.31 -12.36 -14.09
C GLY A 53 -10.96 -12.96 -13.73
N ALA A 54 -9.96 -12.16 -13.41
CA ALA A 54 -8.68 -12.69 -12.93
C ALA A 54 -8.89 -13.58 -11.70
N PRO A 55 -8.19 -14.75 -11.62
CA PRO A 55 -8.49 -15.77 -10.63
C PRO A 55 -7.84 -15.54 -9.27
N PHE A 56 -8.06 -14.37 -8.69
CA PHE A 56 -7.67 -14.10 -7.31
C PHE A 56 -8.76 -14.59 -6.34
N HIS A 57 -8.36 -14.94 -5.14
CA HIS A 57 -9.26 -15.47 -4.12
C HIS A 57 -9.54 -14.49 -2.98
N LEU A 58 -8.55 -13.68 -2.63
CA LEU A 58 -8.67 -12.62 -1.63
C LEU A 58 -8.08 -11.34 -2.21
N TYR A 59 -8.79 -10.23 -2.04
CA TYR A 59 -8.33 -8.92 -2.49
C TYR A 59 -8.18 -8.01 -1.26
N MET A 60 -6.99 -7.43 -1.11
CA MET A 60 -6.67 -6.49 -0.04
C MET A 60 -6.35 -5.14 -0.66
N SER A 61 -7.32 -4.23 -0.62
CA SER A 61 -7.23 -2.92 -1.28
C SER A 61 -6.82 -1.83 -0.30
N ALA A 62 -5.98 -0.92 -0.75
CA ALA A 62 -5.62 0.26 0.03
C ALA A 62 -6.72 1.34 0.02
N ASP A 63 -7.73 1.19 -0.81
CA ASP A 63 -8.92 2.04 -0.84
C ASP A 63 -10.16 1.15 -0.84
N GLU A 64 -11.04 1.35 0.15
CA GLU A 64 -12.25 0.54 0.28
C GLU A 64 -13.22 0.70 -0.89
N ASP A 65 -13.17 1.81 -1.62
CA ASP A 65 -14.09 2.04 -2.74
C ASP A 65 -13.94 1.00 -3.85
N PHE A 66 -12.73 0.51 -4.10
CA PHE A 66 -12.53 -0.57 -5.07
C PHE A 66 -13.21 -1.87 -4.65
N VAL A 67 -13.24 -2.17 -3.35
CA VAL A 67 -13.95 -3.34 -2.83
C VAL A 67 -15.44 -3.17 -3.01
N PHE A 68 -15.99 -2.00 -2.68
CA PHE A 68 -17.43 -1.72 -2.86
C PHE A 68 -17.84 -1.83 -4.33
N LYS A 69 -17.03 -1.34 -5.25
CA LYS A 69 -17.31 -1.45 -6.69
C LYS A 69 -17.34 -2.91 -7.14
N LEU A 70 -16.44 -3.75 -6.66
CA LEU A 70 -16.45 -5.18 -6.97
C LEU A 70 -17.66 -5.88 -6.38
N ALA A 71 -18.05 -5.52 -5.16
CA ALA A 71 -19.26 -6.07 -4.52
C ALA A 71 -20.50 -5.68 -5.32
N ASP A 72 -20.60 -4.42 -5.73
CA ASP A 72 -21.73 -3.93 -6.55
C ASP A 72 -21.77 -4.63 -7.93
N ALA A 73 -20.62 -5.02 -8.45
CA ALA A 73 -20.51 -5.78 -9.70
C ALA A 73 -20.74 -7.29 -9.53
N GLY A 74 -21.04 -7.75 -8.30
CA GLY A 74 -21.33 -9.15 -8.02
C GLY A 74 -20.12 -10.07 -8.04
N LYS A 75 -18.91 -9.54 -7.85
CA LYS A 75 -17.66 -10.32 -7.94
C LYS A 75 -17.20 -10.87 -6.59
N THR A 76 -17.79 -10.44 -5.49
CA THR A 76 -17.32 -10.75 -4.14
C THR A 76 -18.37 -11.54 -3.35
N VAL A 77 -17.93 -12.20 -2.29
CA VAL A 77 -18.81 -12.97 -1.39
C VAL A 77 -19.72 -12.02 -0.61
N ASP A 78 -19.17 -10.89 -0.16
CA ASP A 78 -19.87 -9.86 0.59
C ASP A 78 -19.19 -8.52 0.34
N ARG A 79 -19.34 -7.55 1.24
CA ARG A 79 -18.70 -6.24 1.11
C ARG A 79 -17.37 -6.16 1.85
N GLY A 80 -16.88 -7.28 2.36
CA GLY A 80 -15.60 -7.35 3.04
C GLY A 80 -15.57 -6.64 4.38
N ARG A 81 -14.35 -6.38 4.89
CA ARG A 81 -14.18 -5.62 6.13
C ARG A 81 -12.90 -4.78 6.09
N LEU A 82 -12.94 -3.68 6.83
CA LEU A 82 -11.75 -2.85 7.08
C LEU A 82 -10.73 -3.67 7.87
N TYR A 83 -9.45 -3.60 7.48
CA TYR A 83 -8.40 -4.31 8.19
C TYR A 83 -7.28 -3.39 8.67
N ALA A 84 -7.16 -2.17 8.12
CA ALA A 84 -6.11 -1.23 8.50
C ALA A 84 -6.42 0.17 8.00
N VAL A 85 -5.76 1.16 8.61
CA VAL A 85 -5.71 2.54 8.09
C VAL A 85 -4.24 2.88 7.89
N GLY A 86 -3.89 3.26 6.64
CA GLY A 86 -2.52 3.59 6.27
C GLY A 86 -2.19 5.06 6.46
N ARG A 87 -0.87 5.34 6.41
CA ARG A 87 -0.33 6.70 6.47
C ARG A 87 0.70 6.88 5.37
N ILE A 88 0.90 8.11 4.93
CA ILE A 88 1.93 8.48 3.96
C ILE A 88 2.94 9.43 4.56
N GLY A 89 4.13 9.46 3.97
CA GLY A 89 5.17 10.39 4.36
C GLY A 89 6.18 10.61 3.24
N VAL A 90 7.06 11.57 3.47
CA VAL A 90 8.16 11.88 2.56
C VAL A 90 9.37 11.06 2.96
N ILE A 91 9.96 10.34 2.02
CA ILE A 91 11.26 9.69 2.20
C ILE A 91 12.29 10.39 1.34
N VAL A 92 13.47 10.59 1.91
CA VAL A 92 14.60 11.25 1.25
C VAL A 92 15.81 10.35 1.41
N PRO A 93 16.43 9.87 0.31
CA PRO A 93 17.60 9.00 0.43
C PRO A 93 18.79 9.73 1.05
N HIS A 94 19.64 8.99 1.73
CA HIS A 94 20.87 9.56 2.29
C HIS A 94 21.70 10.20 1.18
N GLY A 95 22.24 11.38 1.44
CA GLY A 95 23.02 12.14 0.47
C GLY A 95 22.20 13.02 -0.47
N SER A 96 20.87 12.97 -0.41
CA SER A 96 20.02 13.87 -1.21
C SER A 96 20.15 15.31 -0.72
N PRO A 97 20.05 16.31 -1.62
CA PRO A 97 19.98 17.72 -1.23
C PRO A 97 18.65 18.12 -0.60
N LEU A 98 17.65 17.24 -0.64
CA LEU A 98 16.33 17.48 -0.07
C LEU A 98 16.31 17.02 1.40
N LYS A 99 15.51 17.68 2.23
CA LYS A 99 15.27 17.29 3.61
C LYS A 99 13.92 16.60 3.73
N ALA A 100 13.81 15.57 4.56
CA ALA A 100 12.56 14.92 4.87
C ALA A 100 11.71 15.85 5.74
N ASP A 101 10.64 16.37 5.17
CA ASP A 101 9.71 17.29 5.81
C ASP A 101 8.29 16.95 5.36
N GLY A 102 7.48 16.45 6.29
CA GLY A 102 6.11 16.02 6.01
C GLY A 102 5.16 17.14 5.61
N GLU A 103 5.51 18.40 5.90
CA GLU A 103 4.71 19.55 5.48
C GLU A 103 5.18 20.16 4.15
N PHE A 104 6.12 19.53 3.47
CA PHE A 104 6.62 19.92 2.16
C PHE A 104 7.30 21.32 2.12
N LYS A 105 7.77 21.83 3.25
CA LYS A 105 8.41 23.16 3.27
C LYS A 105 9.74 23.14 2.51
N ASP A 106 10.56 22.11 2.75
CA ASP A 106 11.83 22.00 2.01
C ASP A 106 11.59 21.63 0.55
N LEU A 107 10.58 20.80 0.27
CA LEU A 107 10.20 20.49 -1.12
C LEU A 107 9.81 21.75 -1.88
N ALA A 108 9.02 22.64 -1.26
CA ALA A 108 8.64 23.92 -1.84
C ALA A 108 9.86 24.79 -2.13
N ALA A 109 10.79 24.86 -1.17
CA ALA A 109 12.04 25.61 -1.35
C ALA A 109 12.89 25.00 -2.48
N ALA A 110 12.99 23.68 -2.54
CA ALA A 110 13.78 22.97 -3.54
C ALA A 110 13.21 23.13 -4.96
N LEU A 111 11.90 23.27 -5.08
CA LEU A 111 11.26 23.59 -6.37
C LEU A 111 11.65 24.97 -6.88
N LYS A 112 11.86 25.94 -5.97
CA LYS A 112 12.23 27.31 -6.32
C LYS A 112 13.71 27.47 -6.59
N ASP A 113 14.57 26.78 -5.82
CA ASP A 113 16.02 26.97 -5.89
C ASP A 113 16.75 25.97 -6.79
N GLY A 114 16.02 25.07 -7.45
CA GLY A 114 16.58 24.13 -8.42
C GLY A 114 17.13 22.84 -7.82
N ARG A 115 17.07 22.64 -6.50
CA ARG A 115 17.55 21.39 -5.88
C ARG A 115 16.70 20.18 -6.25
N LEU A 116 15.40 20.37 -6.56
CA LEU A 116 14.53 19.28 -6.95
C LEU A 116 14.58 19.07 -8.46
N GLN A 117 15.01 17.91 -8.88
CA GLN A 117 14.99 17.48 -10.27
C GLN A 117 13.92 16.44 -10.55
N LYS A 118 13.81 15.42 -9.67
CA LYS A 118 12.83 14.33 -9.77
C LYS A 118 12.31 13.94 -8.41
N PHE A 119 11.01 13.70 -8.35
CA PHE A 119 10.31 13.29 -7.14
C PHE A 119 9.34 12.16 -7.45
N ALA A 120 9.35 11.08 -6.66
CA ALA A 120 8.58 9.88 -6.94
C ALA A 120 7.25 9.88 -6.17
N ILE A 121 6.18 9.58 -6.88
CA ILE A 121 4.89 9.20 -6.27
C ILE A 121 4.33 7.99 -7.02
N ALA A 122 3.46 7.22 -6.39
CA ALA A 122 2.73 6.18 -7.11
C ALA A 122 1.72 6.83 -8.06
N ASN A 123 1.41 6.16 -9.17
CA ASN A 123 0.51 6.71 -10.17
C ASN A 123 -0.89 6.94 -9.56
N PRO A 124 -1.35 8.20 -9.47
CA PRO A 124 -2.63 8.51 -8.83
C PRO A 124 -3.85 7.88 -9.50
N GLU A 125 -3.73 7.50 -10.77
CA GLU A 125 -4.86 6.94 -11.52
C GLU A 125 -5.32 5.58 -11.01
N HIS A 126 -4.38 4.78 -10.44
CA HIS A 126 -4.73 3.42 -10.00
C HIS A 126 -4.11 3.02 -8.65
N ALA A 127 -3.25 3.84 -8.08
CA ALA A 127 -2.65 3.58 -6.78
C ALA A 127 -3.21 4.55 -5.73
N PRO A 128 -3.92 4.07 -4.70
CA PRO A 128 -4.48 4.95 -3.67
C PRO A 128 -3.44 5.79 -2.95
N TYR A 129 -2.25 5.23 -2.70
CA TYR A 129 -1.16 5.98 -2.09
C TYR A 129 -0.70 7.13 -2.97
N GLY A 130 -0.74 6.97 -4.29
CA GLY A 130 -0.47 8.04 -5.25
C GLY A 130 -1.57 9.10 -5.26
N ALA A 131 -2.82 8.68 -5.19
CA ALA A 131 -3.96 9.61 -5.09
C ALA A 131 -3.87 10.46 -3.81
N ARG A 132 -3.48 9.85 -2.69
CA ARG A 132 -3.29 10.58 -1.42
C ARG A 132 -2.09 11.53 -1.49
N ALA A 133 -0.99 11.11 -2.14
CA ALA A 133 0.16 11.98 -2.37
C ALA A 133 -0.23 13.22 -3.20
N LYS A 134 -1.01 13.02 -4.26
CA LYS A 134 -1.52 14.12 -5.07
C LYS A 134 -2.35 15.09 -4.22
N GLU A 135 -3.26 14.58 -3.40
CA GLU A 135 -4.09 15.42 -2.53
C GLU A 135 -3.25 16.24 -1.56
N ALA A 136 -2.24 15.62 -0.96
CA ALA A 136 -1.34 16.32 -0.05
C ALA A 136 -0.54 17.42 -0.75
N LEU A 137 -0.04 17.15 -1.97
CA LEU A 137 0.66 18.14 -2.77
C LEU A 137 -0.28 19.28 -3.23
N GLN A 138 -1.54 18.95 -3.53
CA GLN A 138 -2.56 19.97 -3.82
C GLN A 138 -2.83 20.83 -2.60
N HIS A 139 -2.94 20.21 -1.42
CA HIS A 139 -3.16 20.93 -0.15
C HIS A 139 -2.04 21.94 0.09
N ALA A 140 -0.79 21.56 -0.19
CA ALA A 140 0.37 22.44 -0.03
C ALA A 140 0.54 23.45 -1.16
N GLY A 141 -0.31 23.39 -2.20
CA GLY A 141 -0.21 24.30 -3.36
C GLY A 141 0.95 23.97 -4.31
N LEU A 142 1.47 22.73 -4.27
CA LEU A 142 2.67 22.36 -5.04
C LEU A 142 2.35 21.46 -6.24
N TRP A 143 1.13 21.02 -6.41
CA TRP A 143 0.82 20.00 -7.42
C TRP A 143 1.21 20.45 -8.83
N ASP A 144 0.82 21.66 -9.24
CA ASP A 144 1.12 22.13 -10.60
C ASP A 144 2.62 22.29 -10.84
N ALA A 145 3.34 22.83 -9.86
CA ALA A 145 4.77 23.08 -9.99
C ALA A 145 5.58 21.79 -10.04
N ILE A 146 5.15 20.75 -9.30
CA ILE A 146 5.91 19.50 -9.19
C ILE A 146 5.62 18.51 -10.34
N GLN A 147 4.48 18.63 -11.02
CA GLN A 147 4.08 17.68 -12.06
C GLN A 147 5.18 17.37 -13.09
N PRO A 148 5.89 18.36 -13.66
CA PRO A 148 6.94 18.06 -14.64
C PRO A 148 8.13 17.27 -14.07
N LYS A 149 8.25 17.22 -12.75
CA LYS A 149 9.37 16.57 -12.08
C LYS A 149 8.99 15.20 -11.49
N LEU A 150 7.74 14.77 -11.68
CA LEU A 150 7.27 13.52 -11.09
C LEU A 150 7.77 12.30 -11.87
N VAL A 151 8.19 11.29 -11.10
CA VAL A 151 8.41 9.92 -11.56
C VAL A 151 7.29 9.08 -10.98
N LEU A 152 6.49 8.44 -11.82
CA LEU A 152 5.31 7.68 -11.38
C LEU A 152 5.64 6.20 -11.25
N GLY A 153 5.48 5.65 -10.04
CA GLY A 153 5.57 4.21 -9.81
C GLY A 153 4.25 3.53 -10.17
N GLU A 154 4.34 2.31 -10.71
CA GLU A 154 3.17 1.49 -11.00
C GLU A 154 2.38 1.14 -9.72
N ASN A 155 3.08 1.05 -8.61
CA ASN A 155 2.52 0.78 -7.29
C ASN A 155 3.40 1.44 -6.25
N ILE A 156 2.98 1.43 -4.99
CA ILE A 156 3.71 2.15 -3.94
C ILE A 156 5.05 1.48 -3.59
N SER A 157 5.19 0.18 -3.79
CA SER A 157 6.46 -0.51 -3.55
C SER A 157 7.51 -0.11 -4.58
N GLN A 158 7.13 -0.05 -5.87
CA GLN A 158 8.02 0.46 -6.92
C GLN A 158 8.38 1.92 -6.66
N THR A 159 7.43 2.72 -6.20
CA THR A 159 7.66 4.12 -5.84
C THR A 159 8.73 4.23 -4.74
N ALA A 160 8.68 3.35 -3.73
CA ALA A 160 9.69 3.33 -2.67
C ALA A 160 11.08 3.03 -3.23
N GLN A 161 11.18 2.14 -4.21
CA GLN A 161 12.45 1.86 -4.91
C GLN A 161 12.96 3.10 -5.65
N PHE A 162 12.11 3.78 -6.40
CA PHE A 162 12.49 5.01 -7.10
C PHE A 162 12.92 6.11 -6.12
N ALA A 163 12.17 6.28 -5.04
CA ALA A 163 12.42 7.34 -4.05
C ALA A 163 13.73 7.14 -3.27
N THR A 164 14.24 5.91 -3.17
CA THR A 164 15.44 5.57 -2.40
C THR A 164 16.64 5.20 -3.26
N SER A 165 16.49 5.17 -4.58
CA SER A 165 17.53 4.70 -5.51
C SER A 165 18.66 5.71 -5.76
N GLY A 166 18.47 6.98 -5.37
CA GLY A 166 19.39 8.05 -5.71
C GLY A 166 19.13 8.70 -7.08
N SER A 167 18.25 8.12 -7.90
CA SER A 167 17.86 8.71 -9.19
C SER A 167 16.80 9.82 -9.02
N THR A 168 16.19 9.91 -7.85
CA THR A 168 15.29 10.98 -7.43
C THR A 168 15.80 11.62 -6.17
N GLN A 169 15.34 12.83 -5.84
CA GLN A 169 15.71 13.46 -4.58
C GLN A 169 14.85 12.98 -3.41
N GLY A 170 13.77 12.26 -3.70
CA GLY A 170 12.89 11.68 -2.70
C GLY A 170 11.55 11.32 -3.31
N GLY A 171 10.59 11.04 -2.44
CA GLY A 171 9.24 10.71 -2.88
C GLY A 171 8.27 10.59 -1.71
N VAL A 172 7.01 10.32 -2.03
CA VAL A 172 5.97 10.02 -1.04
C VAL A 172 5.73 8.52 -1.04
N ILE A 173 5.90 7.89 0.12
CA ILE A 173 5.69 6.45 0.27
C ILE A 173 4.79 6.14 1.47
N ALA A 174 4.39 4.89 1.57
CA ALA A 174 3.63 4.37 2.71
C ALA A 174 4.52 4.28 3.95
N LEU A 175 3.96 4.66 5.11
CA LEU A 175 4.63 4.44 6.40
C LEU A 175 5.01 2.97 6.57
N SER A 176 4.15 2.05 6.16
CA SER A 176 4.39 0.61 6.29
C SER A 176 5.62 0.13 5.54
N LEU A 177 5.98 0.79 4.43
CA LEU A 177 7.21 0.50 3.70
C LEU A 177 8.42 1.16 4.38
N ALA A 178 8.26 2.39 4.86
CA ALA A 178 9.33 3.11 5.55
C ALA A 178 9.74 2.44 6.88
N LYS A 179 8.81 1.71 7.50
CA LYS A 179 9.06 0.95 8.74
C LYS A 179 9.84 -0.34 8.50
N ALA A 180 9.87 -0.85 7.28
CA ALA A 180 10.64 -2.05 6.97
C ALA A 180 12.14 -1.75 7.10
N PRO A 181 12.92 -2.59 7.81
CA PRO A 181 14.34 -2.32 8.02
C PRO A 181 15.14 -2.11 6.73
N SER A 182 14.81 -2.85 5.68
CA SER A 182 15.48 -2.74 4.38
C SER A 182 15.25 -1.40 3.68
N VAL A 183 14.17 -0.70 4.00
CA VAL A 183 13.85 0.62 3.47
C VAL A 183 14.30 1.71 4.44
N ALA A 184 14.06 1.52 5.74
CA ALA A 184 14.40 2.50 6.78
C ALA A 184 15.86 2.90 6.76
N LYS A 185 16.76 1.96 6.45
CA LYS A 185 18.21 2.23 6.39
C LYS A 185 18.62 3.10 5.19
N LEU A 186 17.74 3.30 4.21
CA LEU A 186 18.08 3.96 2.95
C LEU A 186 17.90 5.48 2.99
N GLY A 187 17.17 6.01 3.98
CA GLY A 187 16.92 7.45 4.03
C GLY A 187 16.18 7.89 5.27
N ALA A 188 15.87 9.17 5.31
CA ALA A 188 15.07 9.80 6.36
C ALA A 188 13.61 9.84 5.93
N PHE A 189 12.70 9.69 6.88
CA PHE A 189 11.26 9.66 6.63
C PHE A 189 10.53 10.62 7.57
N ALA A 190 9.54 11.35 7.05
CA ALA A 190 8.70 12.25 7.83
C ALA A 190 7.25 12.10 7.41
N LEU A 191 6.35 11.90 8.39
CA LEU A 191 4.92 11.74 8.15
C LEU A 191 4.28 13.02 7.60
N ILE A 192 3.40 12.86 6.63
CA ILE A 192 2.52 13.92 6.13
C ILE A 192 1.31 14.00 7.06
N PRO A 193 0.81 15.21 7.40
CA PRO A 193 -0.36 15.34 8.25
C PRO A 193 -1.58 14.62 7.68
N GLU A 194 -2.30 13.89 8.52
CA GLU A 194 -3.47 13.11 8.10
C GLU A 194 -4.56 13.97 7.44
N GLY A 195 -4.72 15.19 7.90
CA GLY A 195 -5.76 16.10 7.40
C GLY A 195 -5.50 16.65 6.00
N TRP A 196 -4.33 16.37 5.42
CA TRP A 196 -3.96 16.86 4.09
C TRP A 196 -4.44 15.98 2.95
N HIS A 197 -5.03 14.84 3.26
CA HIS A 197 -5.53 13.89 2.27
C HIS A 197 -6.68 13.07 2.85
N GLN A 198 -7.42 12.39 1.98
CA GLN A 198 -8.46 11.47 2.40
C GLN A 198 -7.84 10.29 3.15
N PRO A 199 -8.54 9.73 4.15
CA PRO A 199 -8.04 8.57 4.88
C PRO A 199 -7.77 7.37 3.96
N LEU A 200 -6.71 6.63 4.26
CA LEU A 200 -6.39 5.36 3.59
C LEU A 200 -7.08 4.21 4.32
N LYS A 201 -8.40 4.12 4.14
CA LYS A 201 -9.22 3.04 4.72
C LYS A 201 -9.05 1.80 3.86
N GLN A 202 -8.34 0.83 4.39
CA GLN A 202 -7.99 -0.39 3.66
C GLN A 202 -8.96 -1.50 4.01
N ARG A 203 -9.53 -2.09 2.97
CA ARG A 203 -10.57 -3.11 3.09
C ARG A 203 -10.16 -4.36 2.32
N MET A 204 -10.49 -5.52 2.86
CA MET A 204 -10.27 -6.80 2.21
C MET A 204 -11.60 -7.50 1.96
N VAL A 205 -11.62 -8.34 0.93
CA VAL A 205 -12.83 -9.07 0.54
C VAL A 205 -12.46 -10.38 -0.13
N LEU A 206 -13.26 -11.43 0.15
CA LEU A 206 -13.15 -12.69 -0.55
C LEU A 206 -13.85 -12.59 -1.91
N ILE A 207 -13.19 -13.06 -2.94
CA ILE A 207 -13.75 -13.14 -4.29
C ILE A 207 -14.64 -14.40 -4.37
N LYS A 208 -15.75 -14.34 -5.12
CA LYS A 208 -16.63 -15.50 -5.31
C LYS A 208 -15.85 -16.70 -5.80
N GLY A 209 -16.12 -17.85 -5.20
CA GLY A 209 -15.43 -19.09 -5.52
C GLY A 209 -14.14 -19.29 -4.73
N ALA A 210 -13.81 -18.43 -3.79
CA ALA A 210 -12.62 -18.57 -2.96
C ALA A 210 -12.65 -19.89 -2.16
N PRO A 211 -11.52 -20.63 -2.12
CA PRO A 211 -11.46 -21.88 -1.36
C PRO A 211 -11.40 -21.60 0.15
N PRO A 212 -11.69 -22.62 0.99
CA PRO A 212 -11.66 -22.46 2.46
C PRO A 212 -10.35 -21.89 3.01
N ALA A 213 -9.21 -22.20 2.39
CA ALA A 213 -7.92 -21.68 2.83
C ALA A 213 -7.82 -20.15 2.69
N ALA A 214 -8.47 -19.57 1.68
CA ALA A 214 -8.53 -18.12 1.52
C ALA A 214 -9.36 -17.49 2.64
N ARG A 215 -10.50 -18.09 2.98
CA ARG A 215 -11.32 -17.66 4.11
C ARG A 215 -10.56 -17.78 5.43
N ALA A 216 -9.80 -18.84 5.61
CA ALA A 216 -8.99 -19.03 6.82
C ALA A 216 -8.00 -17.89 6.99
N PHE A 217 -7.34 -17.44 5.92
CA PHE A 217 -6.43 -16.30 5.99
C PHE A 217 -7.18 -14.98 6.24
N TYR A 218 -8.31 -14.79 5.58
CA TYR A 218 -9.18 -13.64 5.81
C TYR A 218 -9.54 -13.50 7.29
N GLU A 219 -9.90 -14.60 7.96
CA GLU A 219 -10.20 -14.60 9.40
C GLU A 219 -8.93 -14.42 10.24
N TYR A 220 -7.79 -14.97 9.80
CA TYR A 220 -6.53 -14.87 10.53
C TYR A 220 -6.05 -13.43 10.69
N ILE A 221 -6.31 -12.57 9.69
CA ILE A 221 -5.90 -11.16 9.74
C ILE A 221 -6.53 -10.42 10.92
N ALA A 222 -7.67 -10.86 11.41
CA ALA A 222 -8.34 -10.28 12.58
C ALA A 222 -7.78 -10.78 13.90
N THR A 223 -6.87 -11.76 13.91
CA THR A 223 -6.30 -12.30 15.16
C THR A 223 -5.32 -11.31 15.81
N PRO A 224 -5.13 -11.40 17.14
CA PRO A 224 -4.14 -10.56 17.82
C PRO A 224 -2.72 -10.70 17.25
N ALA A 225 -2.32 -11.92 16.87
CA ALA A 225 -1.00 -12.16 16.29
C ALA A 225 -0.78 -11.39 14.99
N ALA A 226 -1.77 -11.39 14.09
CA ALA A 226 -1.70 -10.66 12.84
C ALA A 226 -1.76 -9.14 13.09
N GLN A 227 -2.65 -8.69 13.97
CA GLN A 227 -2.80 -7.27 14.30
C GLN A 227 -1.52 -6.69 14.91
N GLU A 228 -0.82 -7.44 15.76
CA GLU A 228 0.46 -7.01 16.33
C GLU A 228 1.48 -6.73 15.23
N ILE A 229 1.55 -7.59 14.22
CA ILE A 229 2.44 -7.39 13.07
C ILE A 229 2.04 -6.12 12.31
N MET A 230 0.75 -5.95 12.01
CA MET A 230 0.24 -4.79 11.27
C MET A 230 0.57 -3.48 12.01
N VAL A 231 0.35 -3.44 13.32
CA VAL A 231 0.65 -2.26 14.15
C VAL A 231 2.14 -1.94 14.15
N ARG A 232 2.99 -2.97 14.20
CA ARG A 232 4.45 -2.78 14.17
C ARG A 232 4.92 -2.14 12.87
N TYR A 233 4.22 -2.39 11.76
CA TYR A 233 4.48 -1.73 10.48
C TYR A 233 3.77 -0.39 10.36
N GLY A 234 3.19 0.14 11.44
CA GLY A 234 2.64 1.49 11.47
C GLY A 234 1.19 1.63 11.04
N PHE A 235 0.50 0.52 10.76
CA PHE A 235 -0.93 0.59 10.46
C PHE A 235 -1.72 0.90 11.72
N ALA A 236 -2.70 1.80 11.58
CA ALA A 236 -3.71 1.96 12.61
C ALA A 236 -4.80 0.91 12.39
N MET A 237 -5.29 0.34 13.49
CA MET A 237 -6.40 -0.60 13.40
C MET A 237 -7.71 0.19 13.30
N PRO A 238 -8.60 -0.23 12.40
CA PRO A 238 -9.89 0.45 12.29
C PRO A 238 -10.68 0.26 13.59
N LYS A 239 -11.37 1.31 14.00
CA LYS A 239 -12.31 1.18 15.09
C LYS A 239 -13.56 0.47 14.58
N GLU A 240 -14.09 -0.46 15.35
CA GLU A 240 -15.36 -1.09 15.04
C GLU A 240 -16.45 -0.03 15.00
N GLN A 241 -17.27 -0.10 13.96
CA GLN A 241 -18.46 0.73 13.84
C GLN A 241 -19.69 -0.07 14.26
#